data_e23a4faee273f314e1d638e31a874ecd
#
_entry.id   e23a4faee273f314e1d638e31a874ecd
#
_cell.length_a   1.000
_cell.length_b   1.000
_cell.length_c   1.000
_cell.angle_alpha   90.00
_cell.angle_beta   90.00
_cell.angle_gamma   90.00
#
_symmetry.space_group_name_H-M   'P 1'
#
loop_
_entity.id
_entity.type
_entity.pdbx_description
1 polymer ?
#
loop_
_entity_poly.entity_id
_entity_poly.type
_entity_poly.pdbx_seq_one_letter_code
_entity_poly.pdbx_strand_id
1 'polypeptide(L)'
;ERLANLILKMRFLDSYATSFFREQAVRILVESGIRVTAFGTGWDQCEWSSHPNLDYRGKVLAPEILPLMNDSKIVLNTMTWFKAGAHDRVFNGMLAGAAVVTDDSSYMRQEFTDGKELVMFSRKELGGLPERVAELFGHMEQTQELADRGYRAAGERHTWKNRAEYIAECIL
;
A
#
# COMPACT_ATOMS: atom_id res chain seq x y z
N GLU A 1 34.57 -2.43 12.72
CA GLU A 1 34.71 -1.81 11.39
C GLU A 1 34.31 -2.77 10.27
N ARG A 2 34.84 -4.01 10.23
CA ARG A 2 34.52 -5.03 9.22
C ARG A 2 33.04 -5.42 9.18
N LEU A 3 32.39 -5.58 10.33
CA LEU A 3 30.96 -5.90 10.43
C LEU A 3 30.08 -4.74 9.96
N ALA A 4 30.40 -3.51 10.33
CA ALA A 4 29.67 -2.32 9.88
C ALA A 4 29.72 -2.16 8.36
N ASN A 5 30.90 -2.37 7.75
CA ASN A 5 31.05 -2.36 6.30
C ASN A 5 30.28 -3.48 5.61
N LEU A 6 30.18 -4.67 6.22
CA LEU A 6 29.39 -5.76 5.69
C LEU A 6 27.87 -5.42 5.73
N ILE A 7 27.39 -4.89 6.85
CA ILE A 7 25.99 -4.44 7.00
C ILE A 7 25.66 -3.37 5.97
N LEU A 8 26.53 -2.39 5.76
CA LEU A 8 26.32 -1.34 4.75
C LEU A 8 26.23 -1.91 3.32
N LYS A 9 27.06 -2.91 2.99
CA LYS A 9 26.96 -3.61 1.71
C LYS A 9 25.67 -4.42 1.56
N MET A 10 25.15 -4.97 2.66
CA MET A 10 23.89 -5.73 2.64
C MET A 10 22.64 -4.83 2.45
N ARG A 11 22.71 -3.53 2.77
CA ARG A 11 21.60 -2.60 2.51
C ARG A 11 21.15 -2.56 1.05
N PHE A 12 22.09 -2.79 0.15
CA PHE A 12 21.77 -2.90 -1.27
C PHE A 12 20.80 -4.07 -1.55
N LEU A 13 21.04 -5.24 -0.96
CA LEU A 13 20.18 -6.42 -1.15
C LEU A 13 18.78 -6.17 -0.59
N ASP A 14 18.69 -5.53 0.56
CA ASP A 14 17.42 -5.21 1.20
C ASP A 14 16.62 -4.18 0.38
N SER A 15 17.27 -3.11 -0.09
CA SER A 15 16.65 -2.13 -0.99
C SER A 15 16.20 -2.76 -2.31
N TYR A 16 17.01 -3.64 -2.87
CA TYR A 16 16.67 -4.36 -4.10
C TYR A 16 15.44 -5.26 -3.89
N ALA A 17 15.44 -6.08 -2.84
CA ALA A 17 14.32 -6.97 -2.54
C ALA A 17 13.00 -6.19 -2.33
N THR A 18 13.08 -5.04 -1.65
CA THR A 18 11.94 -4.16 -1.43
C THR A 18 11.40 -3.57 -2.72
N SER A 19 12.29 -3.06 -3.56
CA SER A 19 11.93 -2.45 -4.85
C SER A 19 11.39 -3.51 -5.81
N PHE A 20 12.05 -4.66 -5.90
CA PHE A 20 11.63 -5.78 -6.73
C PHE A 20 10.19 -6.23 -6.39
N PHE A 21 9.91 -6.47 -5.11
CA PHE A 21 8.59 -6.91 -4.69
C PHE A 21 7.48 -5.88 -5.04
N ARG A 22 7.76 -4.59 -4.80
CA ARG A 22 6.84 -3.50 -5.16
C ARG A 22 6.61 -3.44 -6.67
N GLU A 23 7.67 -3.58 -7.43
CA GLU A 23 7.62 -3.62 -8.88
C GLU A 23 6.78 -4.79 -9.38
N GLN A 24 6.99 -6.01 -8.84
CA GLN A 24 6.22 -7.19 -9.22
C GLN A 24 4.73 -7.03 -8.91
N ALA A 25 4.36 -6.43 -7.78
CA ALA A 25 2.97 -6.20 -7.41
C ALA A 25 2.26 -5.24 -8.39
N VAL A 26 2.94 -4.19 -8.87
CA VAL A 26 2.39 -3.27 -9.87
C VAL A 26 2.41 -3.91 -11.26
N ARG A 27 3.50 -4.57 -11.62
CA ARG A 27 3.67 -5.22 -12.93
C ARG A 27 2.56 -6.22 -13.21
N ILE A 28 2.25 -7.11 -12.26
CA ILE A 28 1.22 -8.13 -12.45
C ILE A 28 -0.18 -7.51 -12.66
N LEU A 29 -0.49 -6.39 -12.01
CA LEU A 29 -1.74 -5.66 -12.24
C LEU A 29 -1.78 -5.07 -13.65
N VAL A 30 -0.72 -4.39 -14.05
CA VAL A 30 -0.60 -3.76 -15.37
C VAL A 30 -0.68 -4.79 -16.50
N GLU A 31 0.03 -5.92 -16.38
CA GLU A 31 0.01 -7.03 -17.34
C GLU A 31 -1.34 -7.74 -17.38
N SER A 32 -2.12 -7.70 -16.31
CA SER A 32 -3.49 -8.24 -16.23
C SER A 32 -4.58 -7.27 -16.76
N GLY A 33 -4.18 -6.16 -17.38
CA GLY A 33 -5.11 -5.20 -17.98
C GLY A 33 -5.62 -4.12 -17.02
N ILE A 34 -5.15 -4.08 -15.78
CA ILE A 34 -5.56 -3.08 -14.79
C ILE A 34 -4.69 -1.83 -14.96
N ARG A 35 -5.33 -0.68 -15.20
CA ARG A 35 -4.63 0.59 -15.28
C ARG A 35 -4.19 1.04 -13.90
N VAL A 36 -2.88 1.29 -13.76
CA VAL A 36 -2.25 1.74 -12.50
C VAL A 36 -1.60 3.10 -12.72
N THR A 37 -1.97 4.09 -11.91
CA THR A 37 -1.25 5.37 -11.84
C THR A 37 -0.16 5.26 -10.78
N ALA A 38 1.08 5.44 -11.16
CA ALA A 38 2.25 5.31 -10.30
C ALA A 38 2.94 6.66 -10.10
N PHE A 39 3.24 6.96 -8.83
CA PHE A 39 4.02 8.13 -8.42
C PHE A 39 5.33 7.68 -7.75
N GLY A 40 6.32 8.56 -7.76
CA GLY A 40 7.64 8.32 -7.16
C GLY A 40 8.73 8.22 -8.21
N THR A 41 9.87 7.62 -7.86
CA THR A 41 11.03 7.48 -8.75
C THR A 41 11.26 6.02 -9.12
N GLY A 42 11.83 5.78 -10.30
CA GLY A 42 12.29 4.47 -10.74
C GLY A 42 11.32 3.68 -11.62
N TRP A 43 10.06 4.09 -11.74
CA TRP A 43 9.08 3.43 -12.61
C TRP A 43 9.41 3.56 -14.10
N ASP A 44 10.08 4.65 -14.48
CA ASP A 44 10.61 4.91 -15.82
C ASP A 44 11.80 4.01 -16.20
N GLN A 45 12.41 3.36 -15.23
CA GLN A 45 13.57 2.46 -15.42
C GLN A 45 13.17 0.98 -15.52
N CYS A 46 11.91 0.65 -15.29
CA CYS A 46 11.41 -0.71 -15.44
C CYS A 46 11.34 -1.12 -16.91
N GLU A 47 11.65 -2.36 -17.24
CA GLU A 47 11.58 -2.91 -18.61
C GLU A 47 10.19 -2.75 -19.25
N TRP A 48 9.14 -2.76 -18.43
CA TRP A 48 7.74 -2.61 -18.81
C TRP A 48 7.20 -1.18 -18.63
N SER A 49 8.06 -0.18 -18.44
CA SER A 49 7.68 1.23 -18.21
C SER A 49 6.83 1.85 -19.32
N SER A 50 6.93 1.32 -20.53
CA SER A 50 6.11 1.73 -21.69
C SER A 50 4.76 1.01 -21.82
N HIS A 51 4.39 0.18 -20.84
CA HIS A 51 3.14 -0.57 -20.91
C HIS A 51 1.92 0.36 -20.86
N PRO A 52 0.90 0.19 -21.76
CA PRO A 52 -0.22 1.13 -21.88
C PRO A 52 -1.09 1.27 -20.63
N ASN A 53 -1.07 0.28 -19.74
CA ASN A 53 -1.78 0.31 -18.46
C ASN A 53 -0.97 0.95 -17.31
N LEU A 54 0.28 1.34 -17.53
CA LEU A 54 1.06 2.12 -16.57
C LEU A 54 0.95 3.61 -16.88
N ASP A 55 0.34 4.37 -15.98
CA ASP A 55 0.30 5.84 -16.04
C ASP A 55 1.30 6.40 -15.02
N TYR A 56 2.56 6.52 -15.44
CA TYR A 56 3.61 7.06 -14.58
C TYR A 56 3.62 8.58 -14.59
N ARG A 57 3.48 9.18 -13.42
CA ARG A 57 3.36 10.64 -13.25
C ARG A 57 4.52 11.29 -12.49
N GLY A 58 5.62 10.58 -12.33
CA GLY A 58 6.82 11.15 -11.72
C GLY A 58 6.70 11.37 -10.21
N LYS A 59 7.57 12.21 -9.67
CA LYS A 59 7.69 12.48 -8.25
C LYS A 59 6.65 13.50 -7.80
N VAL A 60 5.98 13.23 -6.68
CA VAL A 60 5.10 14.15 -5.97
C VAL A 60 5.60 14.37 -4.54
N LEU A 61 5.28 15.52 -3.96
CA LEU A 61 5.59 15.81 -2.56
C LEU A 61 4.54 15.20 -1.63
N ALA A 62 4.93 14.92 -0.39
CA ALA A 62 4.05 14.29 0.58
C ALA A 62 2.69 15.01 0.80
N PRO A 63 2.60 16.36 0.82
CA PRO A 63 1.30 17.03 0.91
C PRO A 63 0.39 16.84 -0.30
N GLU A 64 0.96 16.58 -1.48
CA GLU A 64 0.22 16.42 -2.73
C GLU A 64 -0.38 15.01 -2.88
N ILE A 65 0.13 14.03 -2.13
CA ILE A 65 -0.31 12.64 -2.25
C ILE A 65 -1.71 12.41 -1.68
N LEU A 66 -2.11 13.15 -0.65
CA LEU A 66 -3.42 12.96 -0.01
C LEU A 66 -4.59 13.30 -0.93
N PRO A 67 -4.61 14.44 -1.65
CA PRO A 67 -5.60 14.71 -2.68
C PRO A 67 -5.64 13.64 -3.77
N LEU A 68 -4.50 13.13 -4.20
CA LEU A 68 -4.42 12.07 -5.20
C LEU A 68 -5.00 10.73 -4.70
N MET A 69 -4.83 10.43 -3.42
CA MET A 69 -5.47 9.27 -2.80
C MET A 69 -7.00 9.45 -2.71
N ASN A 70 -7.47 10.65 -2.41
CA ASN A 70 -8.90 10.98 -2.37
C ASN A 70 -9.57 10.83 -3.74
N ASP A 71 -8.87 11.17 -4.81
CA ASP A 71 -9.34 11.00 -6.19
C ASP A 71 -9.22 9.55 -6.70
N SER A 72 -8.59 8.67 -5.92
CA SER A 72 -8.35 7.28 -6.30
C SER A 72 -9.48 6.38 -5.81
N LYS A 73 -9.98 5.49 -6.65
CA LYS A 73 -10.92 4.43 -6.25
C LYS A 73 -10.27 3.40 -5.35
N ILE A 74 -9.05 3.01 -5.72
CA ILE A 74 -8.26 1.98 -5.04
C ILE A 74 -6.85 2.52 -4.82
N VAL A 75 -6.32 2.36 -3.61
CA VAL A 75 -4.93 2.64 -3.25
C VAL A 75 -4.22 1.33 -2.98
N LEU A 76 -3.18 1.04 -3.78
CA LEU A 76 -2.30 -0.11 -3.55
C LEU A 76 -1.17 0.27 -2.60
N ASN A 77 -0.98 -0.54 -1.58
CA ASN A 77 0.16 -0.44 -0.67
C ASN A 77 0.98 -1.74 -0.65
N THR A 78 2.29 -1.61 -0.50
CA THR A 78 3.22 -2.70 -0.23
C THR A 78 4.08 -2.35 0.98
N MET A 79 4.21 -3.28 1.94
CA MET A 79 4.89 -3.08 3.22
C MET A 79 6.06 -4.04 3.40
N THR A 80 6.96 -4.08 2.46
CA THR A 80 8.07 -5.05 2.46
C THR A 80 8.97 -4.96 3.70
N TRP A 81 9.07 -3.79 4.34
CA TRP A 81 9.83 -3.55 5.56
C TRP A 81 9.07 -3.94 6.84
N PHE A 82 7.75 -3.81 6.84
CA PHE A 82 6.91 -3.97 8.03
C PHE A 82 6.23 -5.33 8.08
N LYS A 83 7.01 -6.40 8.28
CA LYS A 83 6.49 -7.78 8.30
C LYS A 83 5.43 -8.01 9.38
N ALA A 84 5.50 -7.26 10.46
CA ALA A 84 4.58 -7.35 11.60
C ALA A 84 3.93 -6.00 11.96
N GLY A 85 4.04 -4.99 11.10
CA GLY A 85 3.53 -3.64 11.32
C GLY A 85 2.61 -3.16 10.21
N ALA A 86 2.43 -1.84 10.14
CA ALA A 86 1.68 -1.16 9.10
C ALA A 86 2.46 0.04 8.56
N HIS A 87 2.21 0.40 7.32
CA HIS A 87 2.72 1.62 6.70
C HIS A 87 1.64 2.71 6.78
N ASP A 88 2.02 3.96 7.01
CA ASP A 88 1.11 5.12 7.08
C ASP A 88 0.23 5.29 5.84
N ARG A 89 0.69 4.86 4.67
CA ARG A 89 -0.09 4.88 3.41
C ARG A 89 -1.41 4.12 3.52
N VAL A 90 -1.48 3.04 4.30
CA VAL A 90 -2.71 2.30 4.52
C VAL A 90 -3.74 3.21 5.18
N PHE A 91 -3.38 3.83 6.30
CA PHE A 91 -4.28 4.73 7.04
C PHE A 91 -4.60 5.99 6.25
N ASN A 92 -3.62 6.55 5.54
CA ASN A 92 -3.82 7.72 4.69
C ASN A 92 -4.79 7.42 3.55
N GLY A 93 -4.68 6.25 2.90
CA GLY A 93 -5.61 5.82 1.86
C GLY A 93 -7.04 5.62 2.40
N MET A 94 -7.18 4.97 3.57
CA MET A 94 -8.47 4.79 4.24
C MET A 94 -9.09 6.14 4.62
N LEU A 95 -8.33 7.05 5.24
CA LEU A 95 -8.77 8.39 5.63
C LEU A 95 -9.02 9.32 4.43
N ALA A 96 -8.46 9.02 3.28
CA ALA A 96 -8.79 9.68 2.02
C ALA A 96 -10.07 9.12 1.37
N GLY A 97 -10.70 8.08 1.93
CA GLY A 97 -11.93 7.49 1.41
C GLY A 97 -11.72 6.52 0.25
N ALA A 98 -10.49 6.08 -0.01
CA ALA A 98 -10.20 5.09 -1.02
C ALA A 98 -10.29 3.66 -0.46
N ALA A 99 -10.67 2.69 -1.30
CA ALA A 99 -10.51 1.28 -0.98
C ALA A 99 -9.02 0.93 -0.95
N VAL A 100 -8.53 0.37 0.16
CA VAL A 100 -7.11 0.04 0.30
C VAL A 100 -6.87 -1.43 0.03
N VAL A 101 -5.93 -1.71 -0.86
CA VAL A 101 -5.38 -3.05 -1.13
C VAL A 101 -3.95 -3.09 -0.62
N THR A 102 -3.64 -3.95 0.33
CA THR A 102 -2.32 -4.00 0.98
C THR A 102 -1.80 -5.42 1.13
N ASP A 103 -0.48 -5.58 1.16
CA ASP A 103 0.08 -6.86 1.58
C ASP A 103 -0.20 -7.12 3.05
N ASP A 104 -0.31 -8.41 3.34
CA ASP A 104 -0.68 -8.94 4.64
C ASP A 104 0.43 -8.81 5.68
N SER A 105 0.06 -8.48 6.93
CA SER A 105 0.93 -8.52 8.11
C SER A 105 0.16 -8.98 9.34
N SER A 106 0.88 -9.42 10.38
CA SER A 106 0.23 -9.81 11.64
C SER A 106 -0.54 -8.65 12.28
N TYR A 107 0.00 -7.43 12.21
CA TYR A 107 -0.68 -6.24 12.70
C TYR A 107 -1.96 -5.94 11.91
N MET A 108 -1.90 -6.01 10.57
CA MET A 108 -3.07 -5.75 9.72
C MET A 108 -4.20 -6.72 10.02
N ARG A 109 -3.89 -8.00 10.24
CA ARG A 109 -4.89 -9.03 10.62
C ARG A 109 -5.48 -8.85 12.02
N GLN A 110 -4.75 -8.21 12.93
CA GLN A 110 -5.27 -7.89 14.27
C GLN A 110 -6.22 -6.69 14.24
N GLU A 111 -5.92 -5.69 13.42
CA GLU A 111 -6.65 -4.43 13.38
C GLU A 111 -7.85 -4.43 12.42
N PHE A 112 -7.78 -5.23 11.35
CA PHE A 112 -8.75 -5.21 10.26
C PHE A 112 -9.14 -6.60 9.80
N THR A 113 -10.33 -6.72 9.26
CA THR A 113 -10.83 -7.94 8.62
C THR A 113 -10.70 -7.81 7.10
N ASP A 114 -10.03 -8.76 6.46
CA ASP A 114 -9.89 -8.83 5.01
C ASP A 114 -11.26 -8.86 4.32
N GLY A 115 -11.42 -8.04 3.28
CA GLY A 115 -12.68 -7.90 2.53
C GLY A 115 -13.76 -7.09 3.24
N LYS A 116 -13.51 -6.58 4.45
CA LYS A 116 -14.49 -5.77 5.20
C LYS A 116 -14.10 -4.30 5.29
N GLU A 117 -12.91 -3.97 5.79
CA GLU A 117 -12.40 -2.60 5.92
C GLU A 117 -11.31 -2.28 4.89
N LEU A 118 -10.65 -3.30 4.37
CA LEU A 118 -9.63 -3.25 3.32
C LEU A 118 -9.48 -4.63 2.68
N VAL A 119 -8.66 -4.74 1.64
CA VAL A 119 -8.30 -6.01 1.00
C VAL A 119 -6.84 -6.33 1.28
N MET A 120 -6.57 -7.53 1.80
CA MET A 120 -5.21 -8.01 2.05
C MET A 120 -4.81 -9.04 1.00
N PHE A 121 -3.58 -8.99 0.52
CA PHE A 121 -3.02 -10.01 -0.38
C PHE A 121 -1.75 -10.63 0.19
N SER A 122 -1.52 -11.89 -0.17
CA SER A 122 -0.31 -12.61 0.23
C SER A 122 0.86 -12.25 -0.67
N ARG A 123 2.00 -11.87 -0.06
CA ARG A 123 3.25 -11.66 -0.81
C ARG A 123 3.80 -12.95 -1.45
N LYS A 124 3.41 -14.11 -0.92
CA LYS A 124 3.83 -15.40 -1.46
C LYS A 124 3.00 -15.84 -2.67
N GLU A 125 1.83 -15.23 -2.85
CA GLU A 125 0.83 -15.60 -3.87
C GLU A 125 0.35 -14.36 -4.61
N LEU A 126 1.28 -13.62 -5.21
CA LEU A 126 0.95 -12.40 -5.99
C LEU A 126 0.01 -12.68 -7.17
N GLY A 127 0.00 -13.90 -7.69
CA GLY A 127 -0.87 -14.29 -8.80
C GLY A 127 -2.35 -14.03 -8.58
N GLY A 128 -2.83 -14.05 -7.32
CA GLY A 128 -4.21 -13.75 -6.98
C GLY A 128 -4.53 -12.25 -6.83
N LEU A 129 -3.54 -11.37 -6.85
CA LEU A 129 -3.74 -9.93 -6.68
C LEU A 129 -4.59 -9.29 -7.79
N PRO A 130 -4.37 -9.57 -9.08
CA PRO A 130 -5.19 -9.00 -10.15
C PRO A 130 -6.67 -9.36 -10.05
N GLU A 131 -6.97 -10.59 -9.68
CA GLU A 131 -8.34 -11.08 -9.52
C GLU A 131 -9.08 -10.34 -8.40
N ARG A 132 -8.41 -10.15 -7.25
CA ARG A 132 -8.96 -9.37 -6.12
C ARG A 132 -9.20 -7.90 -6.48
N VAL A 133 -8.29 -7.28 -7.24
CA VAL A 133 -8.47 -5.89 -7.69
C VAL A 133 -9.54 -5.78 -8.76
N ALA A 134 -9.63 -6.74 -9.68
CA ALA A 134 -10.68 -6.79 -10.69
C ALA A 134 -12.07 -6.95 -10.06
N GLU A 135 -12.20 -7.75 -9.00
CA GLU A 135 -13.44 -7.91 -8.23
C GLU A 135 -13.92 -6.57 -7.65
N LEU A 136 -13.01 -5.77 -7.07
CA LEU A 136 -13.34 -4.43 -6.58
C LEU A 136 -13.87 -3.52 -7.69
N PHE A 137 -13.27 -3.57 -8.88
CA PHE A 137 -13.77 -2.79 -10.03
C PHE A 137 -15.10 -3.33 -10.58
N GLY A 138 -15.34 -4.62 -10.49
CA GLY A 138 -16.59 -5.26 -10.91
C GLY A 138 -17.78 -4.93 -10.00
N HIS A 139 -17.52 -4.54 -8.74
CA HIS A 139 -18.54 -4.31 -7.72
C HIS A 139 -18.36 -2.97 -7.01
N MET A 140 -18.45 -1.87 -7.77
CA MET A 140 -18.11 -0.53 -7.27
C MET A 140 -18.93 -0.05 -6.06
N GLU A 141 -20.19 -0.45 -5.93
CA GLU A 141 -21.01 -0.13 -4.76
C GLU A 141 -20.46 -0.80 -3.49
N GLN A 142 -20.14 -2.10 -3.56
CA GLN A 142 -19.54 -2.84 -2.46
C GLN A 142 -18.13 -2.34 -2.13
N THR A 143 -17.38 -1.90 -3.14
CA THR A 143 -16.05 -1.30 -2.99
C THR A 143 -16.14 0.03 -2.26
N GLN A 144 -17.16 0.85 -2.55
CA GLN A 144 -17.42 2.08 -1.80
C GLN A 144 -17.78 1.78 -0.35
N GLU A 145 -18.66 0.79 -0.09
CA GLU A 145 -18.97 0.38 1.27
C GLU A 145 -17.76 -0.12 2.06
N LEU A 146 -16.84 -0.86 1.39
CA LEU A 146 -15.57 -1.28 1.98
C LEU A 146 -14.71 -0.06 2.34
N ALA A 147 -14.57 0.91 1.43
CA ALA A 147 -13.85 2.17 1.67
C ALA A 147 -14.46 2.97 2.83
N ASP A 148 -15.78 3.07 2.91
CA ASP A 148 -16.50 3.76 3.99
C ASP A 148 -16.29 3.10 5.35
N ARG A 149 -16.26 1.76 5.39
CA ARG A 149 -15.92 1.01 6.62
C ARG A 149 -14.47 1.22 7.00
N GLY A 150 -13.56 1.21 6.03
CA GLY A 150 -12.15 1.51 6.22
C GLY A 150 -11.92 2.92 6.77
N TYR A 151 -12.59 3.92 6.19
CA TYR A 151 -12.55 5.31 6.64
C TYR A 151 -12.96 5.44 8.11
N ARG A 152 -14.08 4.85 8.50
CA ARG A 152 -14.58 4.87 9.88
C ARG A 152 -13.59 4.19 10.83
N ALA A 153 -13.13 2.98 10.50
CA ALA A 153 -12.19 2.23 11.33
C ALA A 153 -10.87 2.97 11.53
N ALA A 154 -10.33 3.59 10.47
CA ALA A 154 -9.11 4.39 10.57
C ALA A 154 -9.32 5.68 11.37
N GLY A 155 -10.46 6.36 11.18
CA GLY A 155 -10.82 7.57 11.90
C GLY A 155 -11.00 7.35 13.40
N GLU A 156 -11.56 6.21 13.79
CA GLU A 156 -11.79 5.87 15.19
C GLU A 156 -10.52 5.45 15.93
N ARG A 157 -9.58 4.76 15.27
CA ARG A 157 -8.50 4.03 15.97
C ARG A 157 -7.09 4.39 15.52
N HIS A 158 -6.90 5.01 14.35
CA HIS A 158 -5.59 5.11 13.71
C HIS A 158 -5.19 6.52 13.30
N THR A 159 -5.83 7.56 13.88
CA THR A 159 -5.42 8.95 13.67
C THR A 159 -4.19 9.29 14.52
N TRP A 160 -3.50 10.37 14.18
CA TRP A 160 -2.41 10.91 15.01
C TRP A 160 -2.87 11.27 16.42
N LYS A 161 -4.14 11.68 16.59
CA LYS A 161 -4.75 11.91 17.89
C LYS A 161 -4.75 10.64 18.75
N ASN A 162 -5.25 9.52 18.19
CA ASN A 162 -5.24 8.23 18.90
C ASN A 162 -3.83 7.79 19.29
N ARG A 163 -2.83 8.03 18.42
CA ARG A 163 -1.44 7.71 18.71
C ARG A 163 -0.87 8.57 19.84
N ALA A 164 -1.18 9.87 19.84
CA ALA A 164 -0.75 10.79 20.89
C ALA A 164 -1.38 10.44 22.25
N GLU A 165 -2.66 10.10 22.28
CA GLU A 165 -3.38 9.65 23.49
C GLU A 165 -2.74 8.37 24.05
N TYR A 166 -2.54 7.35 23.19
CA TYR A 166 -1.88 6.10 23.59
C TYR A 166 -0.46 6.31 24.15
N ILE A 167 0.35 7.17 23.51
CA ILE A 167 1.69 7.49 24.00
C ILE A 167 1.62 8.18 25.37
N ALA A 168 0.69 9.12 25.56
CA ALA A 168 0.50 9.80 26.83
C ALA A 168 0.14 8.81 27.96
N GLU A 169 -0.75 7.85 27.69
CA GLU A 169 -1.11 6.80 28.66
C GLU A 169 0.06 5.89 29.03
N CYS A 170 0.99 5.64 28.09
CA CYS A 170 2.17 4.82 28.37
C CYS A 170 3.28 5.52 29.17
N ILE A 171 3.27 6.86 29.19
CA ILE A 171 4.33 7.66 29.82
C ILE A 171 3.92 8.18 31.21
N LEU A 172 2.65 8.39 31.44
CA LEU A 172 2.05 8.88 32.69
C LEU A 172 1.73 7.72 33.64
#